data_2f04dd277c486d19364f3f90cb876084
#
_entry.id   2f04dd277c486d19364f3f90cb876084
#
_cell.length_a   1.000
_cell.length_b   1.000
_cell.length_c   1.000
_cell.angle_alpha   90.00
_cell.angle_beta   90.00
_cell.angle_gamma   90.00
#
_symmetry.space_group_name_H-M   'P 1'
#
loop_
_entity.id
_entity.type
_entity.pdbx_description
1 polymer ?
#
loop_
_entity_poly.entity_id
_entity_poly.type
_entity_poly.pdbx_seq_one_letter_code
_entity_poly.pdbx_strand_id
1 'polypeptide(L)'
;WEIIQALPEKNCLRQLPAYCQTVASVGLLLASFGGAFLNFYYSIFMWDKILHLLGGAEAVFMGYELATAMQKRDKKQCDLPIVLLCALGFSFFISTCWELFEFSFDQIAGGDSQHWSYELAKAANNTRTFFKPRDPARFALMDTMTDIVFNTLGAVPFYIILKIAPYHHKGKNNVNEMFAPKGAEKELAQAK
;
A
#
# COMPACT_ATOMS: atom_id res chain seq x y z
N TRP A 1 -5.18 -5.88 14.62
CA TRP A 1 -4.61 -4.71 15.29
C TRP A 1 -4.17 -5.01 16.71
N GLU A 2 -4.93 -5.72 17.45
CA GLU A 2 -4.58 -6.09 18.82
C GLU A 2 -3.19 -6.76 18.92
N ILE A 3 -2.84 -7.58 17.94
CA ILE A 3 -1.49 -8.16 17.83
C ILE A 3 -0.42 -7.06 17.75
N ILE A 4 -0.65 -6.01 16.97
CA ILE A 4 0.29 -4.89 16.87
C ILE A 4 0.35 -4.11 18.18
N GLN A 5 -0.78 -3.93 18.87
CA GLN A 5 -0.81 -3.28 20.18
C GLN A 5 -0.14 -4.11 21.29
N ALA A 6 -0.07 -5.43 21.14
CA ALA A 6 0.65 -6.33 22.04
C ALA A 6 2.18 -6.29 21.84
N LEU A 7 2.67 -5.69 20.75
CA LEU A 7 4.10 -5.54 20.51
C LEU A 7 4.74 -4.61 21.55
N PRO A 8 6.06 -4.76 21.82
CA PRO A 8 6.78 -3.85 22.70
C PRO A 8 6.62 -2.37 22.27
N GLU A 9 6.57 -1.46 23.22
CA GLU A 9 6.38 -0.01 22.95
C GLU A 9 7.40 0.57 21.95
N LYS A 10 8.60 0.02 21.92
CA LYS A 10 9.68 0.42 20.99
C LYS A 10 9.49 -0.13 19.58
N ASN A 11 8.49 -1.00 19.33
CA ASN A 11 8.25 -1.52 17.99
C ASN A 11 7.66 -0.41 17.11
N CYS A 12 8.24 -0.23 15.90
CA CYS A 12 7.80 0.82 14.98
C CYS A 12 6.35 0.64 14.51
N LEU A 13 5.87 -0.61 14.38
CA LEU A 13 4.49 -0.88 13.97
C LEU A 13 3.47 -0.38 15.00
N ARG A 14 3.82 -0.43 16.31
CA ARG A 14 2.95 0.09 17.36
C ARG A 14 2.81 1.62 17.33
N GLN A 15 3.73 2.30 16.67
CA GLN A 15 3.72 3.75 16.53
C GLN A 15 2.98 4.24 15.29
N LEU A 16 2.51 3.33 14.44
CA LEU A 16 1.68 3.69 13.30
C LEU A 16 0.37 4.34 13.78
N PRO A 17 -0.05 5.44 13.13
CA PRO A 17 -1.33 6.07 13.43
C PRO A 17 -2.52 5.13 13.23
N ALA A 18 -3.57 5.33 14.03
CA ALA A 18 -4.76 4.47 13.96
C ALA A 18 -5.45 4.49 12.57
N TYR A 19 -5.35 5.59 11.84
CA TYR A 19 -5.92 5.68 10.50
C TYR A 19 -5.23 4.78 9.47
N CYS A 20 -3.94 4.45 9.64
CA CYS A 20 -3.26 3.45 8.80
C CYS A 20 -3.93 2.09 8.88
N GLN A 21 -4.40 1.72 10.07
CA GLN A 21 -5.16 0.49 10.27
C GLN A 21 -6.50 0.52 9.58
N THR A 22 -7.20 1.65 9.72
CA THR A 22 -8.52 1.81 9.11
C THR A 22 -8.41 1.69 7.60
N VAL A 23 -7.42 2.35 7.00
CA VAL A 23 -7.19 2.30 5.55
C VAL A 23 -6.86 0.86 5.11
N ALA A 24 -5.91 0.19 5.78
CA ALA A 24 -5.56 -1.20 5.49
C ALA A 24 -6.75 -2.16 5.69
N SER A 25 -7.55 -1.95 6.74
CA SER A 25 -8.74 -2.78 7.00
C SER A 25 -9.82 -2.59 5.94
N VAL A 26 -10.01 -1.37 5.44
CA VAL A 26 -10.94 -1.09 4.34
C VAL A 26 -10.46 -1.74 3.06
N GLY A 27 -9.16 -1.65 2.72
CA GLY A 27 -8.59 -2.33 1.56
C GLY A 27 -8.82 -3.85 1.61
N LEU A 28 -8.50 -4.48 2.75
CA LEU A 28 -8.74 -5.91 2.95
C LEU A 28 -10.24 -6.28 2.90
N LEU A 29 -11.12 -5.43 3.44
CA LEU A 29 -12.56 -5.64 3.35
C LEU A 29 -13.05 -5.58 1.91
N LEU A 30 -12.58 -4.63 1.13
CA LEU A 30 -12.95 -4.50 -0.28
C LEU A 30 -12.45 -5.69 -1.10
N ALA A 31 -11.24 -6.20 -0.83
CA ALA A 31 -10.70 -7.37 -1.50
C ALA A 31 -11.43 -8.66 -1.09
N SER A 32 -11.54 -8.93 0.21
CA SER A 32 -12.07 -10.20 0.72
C SER A 32 -13.59 -10.24 0.65
N PHE A 33 -14.27 -9.28 1.28
CA PHE A 33 -15.73 -9.26 1.33
C PHE A 33 -16.32 -8.79 0.00
N GLY A 34 -15.89 -7.66 -0.52
CA GLY A 34 -16.36 -7.15 -1.80
C GLY A 34 -15.94 -8.07 -2.97
N GLY A 35 -14.64 -8.30 -3.09
CA GLY A 35 -14.07 -9.06 -4.19
C GLY A 35 -14.48 -10.52 -4.20
N ALA A 36 -14.09 -11.26 -3.15
CA ALA A 36 -14.31 -12.70 -3.10
C ALA A 36 -15.73 -13.09 -2.69
N PHE A 37 -16.25 -12.54 -1.58
CA PHE A 37 -17.55 -12.96 -1.06
C PHE A 37 -18.74 -12.42 -1.88
N LEU A 38 -18.74 -11.12 -2.23
CA LEU A 38 -19.78 -10.52 -3.09
C LEU A 38 -19.51 -10.73 -4.59
N ASN A 39 -18.45 -11.43 -4.94
CA ASN A 39 -18.12 -11.77 -6.32
C ASN A 39 -17.82 -10.55 -7.22
N PHE A 40 -17.33 -9.44 -6.65
CA PHE A 40 -17.03 -8.23 -7.41
C PHE A 40 -15.88 -8.43 -8.40
N TYR A 41 -14.96 -9.34 -8.14
CA TYR A 41 -13.91 -9.72 -9.08
C TYR A 41 -14.48 -10.19 -10.42
N TYR A 42 -15.69 -10.75 -10.46
CA TYR A 42 -16.32 -11.23 -11.69
C TYR A 42 -17.45 -10.33 -12.20
N SER A 43 -18.10 -9.57 -11.32
CA SER A 43 -19.29 -8.78 -11.65
C SER A 43 -18.99 -7.31 -11.92
N ILE A 44 -17.88 -6.77 -11.38
CA ILE A 44 -17.50 -5.37 -11.56
C ILE A 44 -16.27 -5.28 -12.45
N PHE A 45 -16.39 -4.52 -13.54
CA PHE A 45 -15.30 -4.31 -14.48
C PHE A 45 -14.08 -3.72 -13.78
N MET A 46 -12.92 -4.34 -13.98
CA MET A 46 -11.63 -3.91 -13.43
C MET A 46 -11.57 -3.79 -11.89
N TRP A 47 -12.45 -4.48 -11.16
CA TRP A 47 -12.45 -4.41 -9.70
C TRP A 47 -11.07 -4.68 -9.10
N ASP A 48 -10.44 -5.72 -9.53
CA ASP A 48 -9.10 -6.11 -9.14
C ASP A 48 -8.07 -4.99 -9.40
N LYS A 49 -8.03 -4.46 -10.61
CA LYS A 49 -7.12 -3.38 -11.01
C LYS A 49 -7.36 -2.07 -10.23
N ILE A 50 -8.62 -1.81 -9.86
CA ILE A 50 -8.97 -0.69 -8.97
C ILE A 50 -8.37 -0.91 -7.58
N LEU A 51 -8.44 -2.14 -7.06
CA LEU A 51 -7.83 -2.47 -5.76
C LEU A 51 -6.30 -2.32 -5.80
N HIS A 52 -5.64 -2.76 -6.85
CA HIS A 52 -4.19 -2.57 -7.02
C HIS A 52 -3.81 -1.09 -7.12
N LEU A 53 -4.59 -0.28 -7.83
CA LEU A 53 -4.37 1.17 -7.92
C LEU A 53 -4.51 1.85 -6.54
N LEU A 54 -5.58 1.53 -5.81
CA LEU A 54 -5.79 2.04 -4.46
C LEU A 54 -4.71 1.52 -3.50
N GLY A 55 -4.39 0.24 -3.57
CA GLY A 55 -3.35 -0.41 -2.77
C GLY A 55 -1.97 0.21 -2.98
N GLY A 56 -1.64 0.59 -4.21
CA GLY A 56 -0.39 1.30 -4.52
C GLY A 56 -0.29 2.65 -3.81
N ALA A 57 -1.35 3.46 -3.87
CA ALA A 57 -1.43 4.75 -3.19
C ALA A 57 -1.38 4.58 -1.66
N GLU A 58 -2.17 3.64 -1.14
CA GLU A 58 -2.23 3.31 0.28
C GLU A 58 -0.87 2.84 0.82
N ALA A 59 -0.19 1.96 0.10
CA ALA A 59 1.09 1.41 0.52
C ALA A 59 2.21 2.47 0.54
N VAL A 60 2.23 3.43 -0.40
CA VAL A 60 3.15 4.59 -0.33
C VAL A 60 2.87 5.41 0.92
N PHE A 61 1.60 5.69 1.20
CA PHE A 61 1.21 6.42 2.39
C PHE A 61 1.64 5.69 3.67
N MET A 62 1.36 4.39 3.78
CA MET A 62 1.76 3.58 4.93
C MET A 62 3.28 3.51 5.08
N GLY A 63 4.02 3.38 3.98
CA GLY A 63 5.49 3.40 3.99
C GLY A 63 6.06 4.72 4.47
N TYR A 64 5.43 5.84 4.11
CA TYR A 64 5.79 7.17 4.60
C TYR A 64 5.56 7.29 6.13
N GLU A 65 4.40 6.83 6.61
CA GLU A 65 4.09 6.83 8.03
C GLU A 65 5.02 5.90 8.82
N LEU A 66 5.33 4.74 8.28
CA LEU A 66 6.27 3.79 8.90
C LEU A 66 7.67 4.38 9.02
N ALA A 67 8.20 4.98 7.95
CA ALA A 67 9.50 5.64 7.98
C ALA A 67 9.52 6.79 8.99
N THR A 68 8.44 7.56 9.07
CA THR A 68 8.26 8.64 10.06
C THR A 68 8.21 8.10 11.49
N ALA A 69 7.48 7.02 11.72
CA ALA A 69 7.42 6.35 13.03
C ALA A 69 8.79 5.80 13.47
N MET A 70 9.57 5.25 12.54
CA MET A 70 10.92 4.78 12.81
C MET A 70 11.87 5.93 13.20
N GLN A 71 11.81 7.05 12.49
CA GLN A 71 12.60 8.25 12.82
C GLN A 71 12.27 8.77 14.22
N LYS A 72 10.96 8.82 14.55
CA LYS A 72 10.51 9.23 15.89
C LYS A 72 11.01 8.28 16.98
N ARG A 73 10.91 6.98 16.77
CA ARG A 73 11.38 5.95 17.71
C ARG A 73 12.87 6.09 17.99
N ASP A 74 13.66 6.23 16.93
CA ASP A 74 15.12 6.18 17.03
C ASP A 74 15.72 7.57 17.29
N LYS A 75 14.89 8.62 17.33
CA LYS A 75 15.31 10.02 17.46
C LYS A 75 16.38 10.40 16.42
N LYS A 76 16.26 9.83 15.22
CA LYS A 76 17.14 10.07 14.08
C LYS A 76 16.33 10.66 12.95
N GLN A 77 16.90 11.64 12.29
CA GLN A 77 16.32 12.30 11.15
C GLN A 77 16.87 11.72 9.86
N CYS A 78 16.02 11.47 8.89
CA CYS A 78 16.37 11.18 7.51
C CYS A 78 15.89 12.31 6.61
N ASP A 79 16.63 12.58 5.56
CA ASP A 79 16.22 13.54 4.55
C ASP A 79 14.93 13.09 3.85
N LEU A 80 14.07 14.04 3.50
CA LEU A 80 12.80 13.76 2.85
C LEU A 80 12.94 12.86 1.61
N PRO A 81 13.93 13.01 0.72
CA PRO A 81 14.09 12.10 -0.42
C PRO A 81 14.29 10.63 -0.01
N ILE A 82 14.98 10.37 1.10
CA ILE A 82 15.19 9.00 1.62
C ILE A 82 13.88 8.45 2.14
N VAL A 83 13.12 9.23 2.90
CA VAL A 83 11.80 8.84 3.42
C VAL A 83 10.85 8.52 2.27
N LEU A 84 10.84 9.35 1.24
CA LEU A 84 10.01 9.14 0.05
C LEU A 84 10.43 7.91 -0.76
N LEU A 85 11.74 7.67 -0.88
CA LEU A 85 12.25 6.46 -1.53
C LEU A 85 11.84 5.20 -0.76
N CYS A 86 11.93 5.22 0.58
CA CYS A 86 11.46 4.13 1.43
C CYS A 86 9.94 3.92 1.27
N ALA A 87 9.17 4.99 1.23
CA ALA A 87 7.72 4.92 1.03
C ALA A 87 7.34 4.28 -0.30
N LEU A 88 8.00 4.70 -1.38
CA LEU A 88 7.79 4.11 -2.71
C LEU A 88 8.24 2.66 -2.75
N GLY A 89 9.43 2.34 -2.21
CA GLY A 89 9.93 0.97 -2.10
C GLY A 89 9.03 0.07 -1.28
N PHE A 90 8.40 0.58 -0.23
CA PHE A 90 7.42 -0.14 0.57
C PHE A 90 6.18 -0.51 -0.25
N SER A 91 5.69 0.38 -1.12
CA SER A 91 4.57 0.07 -2.01
C SER A 91 4.89 -1.09 -2.95
N PHE A 92 6.06 -1.08 -3.58
CA PHE A 92 6.49 -2.20 -4.42
C PHE A 92 6.70 -3.48 -3.64
N PHE A 93 7.23 -3.40 -2.41
CA PHE A 93 7.36 -4.55 -1.53
C PHE A 93 6.00 -5.18 -1.21
N ILE A 94 5.01 -4.38 -0.82
CA ILE A 94 3.65 -4.86 -0.52
C ILE A 94 3.00 -5.46 -1.78
N SER A 95 3.10 -4.79 -2.94
CA SER A 95 2.61 -5.32 -4.20
C SER A 95 3.21 -6.69 -4.52
N THR A 96 4.54 -6.81 -4.41
CA THR A 96 5.22 -8.10 -4.65
C THR A 96 4.77 -9.17 -3.66
N CYS A 97 4.63 -8.84 -2.39
CA CYS A 97 4.11 -9.79 -1.39
C CYS A 97 2.70 -10.26 -1.71
N TRP A 98 1.86 -9.37 -2.24
CA TRP A 98 0.51 -9.70 -2.65
C TRP A 98 0.50 -10.68 -3.82
N GLU A 99 1.27 -10.42 -4.87
CA GLU A 99 1.41 -11.34 -6.02
C GLU A 99 1.95 -12.70 -5.60
N LEU A 100 2.94 -12.72 -4.67
CA LEU A 100 3.44 -13.98 -4.11
C LEU A 100 2.39 -14.73 -3.28
N PHE A 101 1.53 -13.99 -2.58
CA PHE A 101 0.40 -14.57 -1.87
C PHE A 101 -0.59 -15.22 -2.85
N GLU A 102 -0.99 -14.52 -3.91
CA GLU A 102 -1.90 -15.04 -4.93
C GLU A 102 -1.33 -16.28 -5.62
N PHE A 103 -0.07 -16.21 -6.05
CA PHE A 103 0.63 -17.36 -6.60
C PHE A 103 0.64 -18.55 -5.64
N SER A 104 1.01 -18.33 -4.38
CA SER A 104 1.07 -19.39 -3.38
C SER A 104 -0.29 -19.98 -3.08
N PHE A 105 -1.32 -19.15 -2.99
CA PHE A 105 -2.69 -19.59 -2.80
C PHE A 105 -3.17 -20.47 -3.95
N ASP A 106 -2.90 -20.07 -5.17
CA ASP A 106 -3.25 -20.85 -6.36
C ASP A 106 -2.54 -22.21 -6.39
N GLN A 107 -1.24 -22.24 -6.03
CA GLN A 107 -0.47 -23.50 -6.03
C GLN A 107 -0.87 -24.44 -4.88
N ILE A 108 -1.20 -23.94 -3.70
CA ILE A 108 -1.42 -24.74 -2.50
C ILE A 108 -2.91 -25.07 -2.32
N ALA A 109 -3.78 -24.09 -2.52
CA ALA A 109 -5.22 -24.23 -2.31
C ALA A 109 -6.02 -24.53 -3.59
N GLY A 110 -5.37 -24.53 -4.75
CA GLY A 110 -6.04 -24.74 -6.04
C GLY A 110 -6.96 -23.57 -6.42
N GLY A 111 -6.60 -22.36 -6.03
CA GLY A 111 -7.30 -21.13 -6.42
C GLY A 111 -7.02 -20.75 -7.87
N ASP A 112 -7.53 -19.60 -8.27
CA ASP A 112 -7.31 -18.97 -9.58
C ASP A 112 -7.19 -17.45 -9.42
N SER A 113 -6.46 -17.01 -8.40
CA SER A 113 -6.29 -15.59 -8.07
C SER A 113 -5.52 -14.86 -9.16
N GLN A 114 -4.48 -15.50 -9.71
CA GLN A 114 -3.68 -14.99 -10.83
C GLN A 114 -4.30 -15.26 -12.20
N HIS A 115 -5.56 -15.72 -12.27
CA HIS A 115 -6.24 -16.03 -13.54
C HIS A 115 -5.44 -16.96 -14.47
N TRP A 116 -4.77 -17.95 -13.90
CA TRP A 116 -4.07 -18.94 -14.68
C TRP A 116 -5.01 -19.82 -15.51
N SER A 117 -6.30 -19.86 -15.14
CA SER A 117 -7.34 -20.51 -15.90
C SER A 117 -7.97 -19.56 -16.91
N TYR A 118 -7.47 -19.59 -18.14
CA TYR A 118 -8.00 -18.78 -19.25
C TYR A 118 -9.50 -19.00 -19.47
N GLU A 119 -9.98 -20.22 -19.30
CA GLU A 119 -11.41 -20.55 -19.52
C GLU A 119 -12.29 -19.91 -18.45
N LEU A 120 -11.86 -19.84 -17.20
CA LEU A 120 -12.58 -19.12 -16.15
C LEU A 120 -12.59 -17.61 -16.41
N ALA A 121 -11.47 -17.05 -16.80
CA ALA A 121 -11.37 -15.64 -17.14
C ALA A 121 -12.22 -15.28 -18.37
N LYS A 122 -12.29 -16.16 -19.35
CA LYS A 122 -13.14 -16.01 -20.54
C LYS A 122 -14.61 -16.12 -20.19
N ALA A 123 -15.00 -17.07 -19.33
CA ALA A 123 -16.38 -17.24 -18.86
C ALA A 123 -16.87 -16.01 -18.07
N ALA A 124 -15.98 -15.36 -17.34
CA ALA A 124 -16.26 -14.09 -16.64
C ALA A 124 -16.31 -12.86 -17.56
N ASN A 125 -16.44 -13.02 -18.89
CA ASN A 125 -16.44 -11.94 -19.89
C ASN A 125 -15.21 -11.01 -19.84
N ASN A 126 -14.08 -11.49 -19.34
CA ASN A 126 -12.87 -10.71 -19.14
C ASN A 126 -13.09 -9.45 -18.30
N THR A 127 -14.00 -9.46 -17.34
CA THR A 127 -14.22 -8.34 -16.44
C THR A 127 -12.98 -8.01 -15.61
N ARG A 128 -12.01 -8.89 -15.61
CA ARG A 128 -10.77 -8.80 -14.82
C ARG A 128 -9.60 -8.21 -15.56
N THR A 129 -9.50 -8.40 -16.88
CA THR A 129 -8.33 -7.98 -17.63
C THR A 129 -8.63 -6.85 -18.60
N PHE A 130 -7.89 -5.77 -18.46
CA PHE A 130 -7.88 -4.66 -19.40
C PHE A 130 -7.07 -5.03 -20.66
N PHE A 131 -5.95 -5.71 -20.47
CA PHE A 131 -5.11 -6.16 -21.57
C PHE A 131 -5.26 -7.65 -21.80
N LYS A 132 -5.63 -8.03 -23.03
CA LYS A 132 -5.73 -9.43 -23.42
C LYS A 132 -4.35 -9.93 -23.87
N PRO A 133 -3.83 -11.04 -23.35
CA PRO A 133 -2.62 -11.65 -23.88
C PRO A 133 -2.86 -12.17 -25.28
N ARG A 134 -1.83 -12.16 -26.10
CA ARG A 134 -1.86 -12.78 -27.44
C ARG A 134 -1.98 -14.30 -27.36
N ASP A 135 -1.39 -14.87 -26.32
CA ASP A 135 -1.37 -16.31 -26.04
C ASP A 135 -2.13 -16.55 -24.71
N PRO A 136 -3.18 -17.39 -24.72
CA PRO A 136 -3.92 -17.75 -23.52
C PRO A 136 -3.04 -18.31 -22.39
N ALA A 137 -1.96 -19.02 -22.72
CA ALA A 137 -1.01 -19.55 -21.75
C ALA A 137 -0.29 -18.46 -20.94
N ARG A 138 -0.33 -17.19 -21.40
CA ARG A 138 0.27 -16.04 -20.71
C ARG A 138 -0.73 -15.23 -19.89
N PHE A 139 -1.92 -15.75 -19.68
CA PHE A 139 -2.97 -15.00 -19.02
C PHE A 139 -2.59 -14.61 -17.58
N ALA A 140 -2.10 -15.55 -16.78
CA ALA A 140 -1.65 -15.29 -15.42
C ALA A 140 -0.49 -14.28 -15.37
N LEU A 141 0.48 -14.41 -16.28
CA LEU A 141 1.58 -13.43 -16.37
C LEU A 141 1.05 -12.02 -16.72
N MET A 142 0.08 -11.92 -17.62
CA MET A 142 -0.52 -10.64 -18.00
C MET A 142 -1.29 -10.03 -16.83
N ASP A 143 -1.96 -10.84 -16.05
CA ASP A 143 -2.68 -10.42 -14.85
C ASP A 143 -1.72 -9.81 -13.84
N THR A 144 -0.74 -10.58 -13.36
CA THR A 144 0.32 -10.11 -12.44
C THR A 144 1.02 -8.85 -12.96
N MET A 145 1.39 -8.78 -14.24
CA MET A 145 2.06 -7.60 -14.79
C MET A 145 1.15 -6.37 -14.82
N THR A 146 -0.13 -6.52 -15.13
CA THR A 146 -1.06 -5.40 -15.11
C THR A 146 -1.35 -4.94 -13.68
N ASP A 147 -1.34 -5.82 -12.70
CA ASP A 147 -1.50 -5.47 -11.28
C ASP A 147 -0.34 -4.62 -10.77
N ILE A 148 0.88 -5.00 -11.11
CA ILE A 148 2.07 -4.18 -10.84
C ILE A 148 1.98 -2.81 -11.53
N VAL A 149 1.48 -2.74 -12.77
CA VAL A 149 1.28 -1.46 -13.48
C VAL A 149 0.24 -0.61 -12.76
N PHE A 150 -0.91 -1.16 -12.39
CA PHE A 150 -1.95 -0.41 -11.68
C PHE A 150 -1.50 0.02 -10.28
N ASN A 151 -0.78 -0.84 -9.55
CA ASN A 151 -0.13 -0.46 -8.30
C ASN A 151 0.83 0.75 -8.51
N THR A 152 1.64 0.71 -9.56
CA THR A 152 2.57 1.80 -9.89
C THR A 152 1.83 3.09 -10.24
N LEU A 153 0.72 2.99 -10.99
CA LEU A 153 -0.13 4.14 -11.33
C LEU A 153 -0.80 4.76 -10.09
N GLY A 154 -1.06 4.00 -9.06
CA GLY A 154 -1.50 4.50 -7.76
C GLY A 154 -0.37 5.09 -6.93
N ALA A 155 0.77 4.40 -6.88
CA ALA A 155 1.91 4.75 -6.05
C ALA A 155 2.60 6.05 -6.49
N VAL A 156 2.88 6.22 -7.78
CA VAL A 156 3.67 7.35 -8.29
C VAL A 156 2.99 8.71 -8.10
N PRO A 157 1.69 8.89 -8.42
CA PRO A 157 1.00 10.15 -8.13
C PRO A 157 1.01 10.50 -6.63
N PHE A 158 0.80 9.50 -5.76
CA PHE A 158 0.80 9.73 -4.33
C PHE A 158 2.19 10.09 -3.79
N TYR A 159 3.24 9.45 -4.30
CA TYR A 159 4.63 9.84 -4.05
C TYR A 159 4.88 11.30 -4.45
N ILE A 160 4.39 11.73 -5.62
CA ILE A 160 4.55 13.12 -6.09
C ILE A 160 3.82 14.08 -5.16
N ILE A 161 2.60 13.74 -4.72
CA ILE A 161 1.84 14.55 -3.75
C ILE A 161 2.63 14.70 -2.45
N LEU A 162 3.16 13.63 -1.90
CA LEU A 162 3.98 13.68 -0.69
C LEU A 162 5.27 14.49 -0.87
N LYS A 163 5.86 14.46 -2.06
CA LYS A 163 7.05 15.26 -2.39
C LYS A 163 6.75 16.76 -2.44
N ILE A 164 5.60 17.15 -2.98
CA ILE A 164 5.21 18.56 -3.14
C ILE A 164 4.62 19.12 -1.84
N ALA A 165 3.82 18.32 -1.15
CA ALA A 165 3.12 18.71 0.07
C ALA A 165 3.32 17.67 1.19
N PRO A 166 4.52 17.55 1.75
CA PRO A 166 4.80 16.60 2.83
C PRO A 166 4.12 17.08 4.11
N TYR A 167 2.95 16.53 4.42
CA TYR A 167 2.10 17.03 5.51
C TYR A 167 2.72 16.93 6.91
N HIS A 168 3.70 16.05 7.10
CA HIS A 168 4.49 15.99 8.33
C HIS A 168 5.75 16.83 8.31
N HIS A 169 6.21 17.27 7.14
CA HIS A 169 7.51 17.94 7.02
C HIS A 169 7.40 19.48 6.90
N LYS A 170 6.26 20.07 6.70
CA LYS A 170 6.00 21.54 6.66
C LYS A 170 7.21 22.45 6.38
N GLY A 171 8.09 22.01 5.50
CA GLY A 171 9.34 22.69 5.17
C GLY A 171 10.44 22.64 6.25
N LYS A 172 10.25 21.89 7.33
CA LYS A 172 11.24 21.68 8.40
C LYS A 172 11.67 20.22 8.42
N ASN A 173 12.94 19.98 8.22
CA ASN A 173 13.55 18.64 8.29
C ASN A 173 13.78 18.17 9.73
N ASN A 174 13.02 18.64 10.71
CA ASN A 174 13.24 18.33 12.11
C ASN A 174 12.12 17.46 12.70
N VAL A 175 12.43 16.21 12.98
CA VAL A 175 11.50 15.24 13.60
C VAL A 175 10.96 15.75 14.94
N ASN A 176 11.78 16.48 15.72
CA ASN A 176 11.37 17.00 17.03
C ASN A 176 10.28 18.08 16.88
N GLU A 177 10.31 18.87 15.81
CA GLU A 177 9.29 19.90 15.53
C GLU A 177 8.04 19.27 14.92
N MET A 178 8.16 18.16 14.20
CA MET A 178 7.05 17.42 13.60
C MET A 178 6.10 16.85 14.65
N PHE A 179 6.63 16.48 15.82
CA PHE A 179 5.88 15.86 16.92
C PHE A 179 5.76 16.75 18.15
N ALA A 180 6.25 17.99 18.10
CA ALA A 180 6.08 18.94 19.18
C ALA A 180 4.58 19.24 19.40
N PRO A 181 4.11 19.30 20.65
CA PRO A 181 2.74 19.75 20.93
C PRO A 181 2.52 21.14 20.32
N LYS A 182 1.32 21.36 19.80
CA LYS A 182 0.93 22.69 19.32
C LYS A 182 1.09 23.70 20.49
N GLY A 183 2.08 24.57 20.42
CA GLY A 183 2.42 25.53 21.48
C GLY A 183 3.88 25.51 21.91
N ALA A 184 4.59 24.39 21.76
CA ALA A 184 6.02 24.31 22.10
C ALA A 184 6.93 25.14 21.15
N GLU A 185 6.41 25.58 20.01
CA GLU A 185 7.14 26.48 19.08
C GLU A 185 7.52 27.81 19.73
N LYS A 186 6.72 28.31 20.67
CA LYS A 186 7.01 29.57 21.39
C LYS A 186 8.10 29.43 22.43
N GLU A 187 8.20 28.27 23.09
CA GLU A 187 9.22 28.01 24.11
C GLU A 187 10.60 27.75 23.48
N LEU A 188 10.65 27.03 22.35
CA LEU A 188 11.88 26.79 21.59
C LEU A 188 12.45 28.07 20.93
N ALA A 189 11.59 29.02 20.56
CA ALA A 189 12.01 30.31 20.01
C ALA A 189 12.57 31.27 21.08
N GLN A 190 12.17 31.10 22.34
CA GLN A 190 12.65 31.90 23.49
C GLN A 190 13.92 31.34 24.12
N ALA A 191 14.31 30.10 23.80
CA ALA A 191 15.52 29.42 24.31
C ALA A 191 16.72 29.54 23.37
N LYS A 192 16.60 30.28 22.27
CA LYS A 192 17.69 30.69 21.35
C LYS A 192 17.97 32.17 21.52
#